data_81bdea8c2e04e947bfbe967d68e92478
#
_entry.id   81bdea8c2e04e947bfbe967d68e92478
#
_cell.length_a   1.000
_cell.length_b   1.000
_cell.length_c   1.000
_cell.angle_alpha   90.00
_cell.angle_beta   90.00
_cell.angle_gamma   90.00
#
_symmetry.space_group_name_H-M   'P 1'
#
loop_
_entity.id
_entity.type
_entity.pdbx_description
1 polymer ?
#
loop_
_entity_poly.entity_id
_entity_poly.type
_entity_poly.pdbx_seq_one_letter_code
_entity_poly.pdbx_strand_id
1 'polypeptide(L)'
;MSYTPLFTDRTDAGEKLAQKINSILQQTAASLKRPIVYALPRGGLPVAAPVARLLGCPLTIMVAKKISHPQNPELAIGAVTTSGNVLWSEQKLFRSQNYLRSREAALNIALNKAKLLEAQLISGCPQVNAEGATAILVDDGIATGMTIAVAAIAAKALGCASVWLCTPLAPLKLLPWLSQWCDRLIILETPEPFLSVSNFYVDFHQVESTEALVYLQQQHQPLTD
;
A
#
# COMPACT_ATOMS: atom_id res chain seq x y z
N MET A 1 18.09 -3.63 -22.06
CA MET A 1 18.47 -4.52 -20.94
C MET A 1 17.27 -5.39 -20.64
N SER A 2 17.43 -6.70 -20.64
CA SER A 2 16.35 -7.63 -20.27
C SER A 2 16.35 -7.73 -18.74
N TYR A 3 15.24 -7.36 -18.10
CA TYR A 3 15.04 -7.62 -16.67
C TYR A 3 14.66 -9.08 -16.49
N THR A 4 15.26 -9.74 -15.53
CA THR A 4 14.80 -11.05 -15.10
C THR A 4 13.66 -10.83 -14.10
N PRO A 5 12.44 -11.31 -14.39
CA PRO A 5 11.35 -11.23 -13.41
C PRO A 5 11.74 -11.94 -12.10
N LEU A 6 11.36 -11.36 -10.98
CA LEU A 6 11.63 -11.89 -9.63
C LEU A 6 10.43 -12.68 -9.09
N PHE A 7 9.24 -12.36 -9.60
CA PHE A 7 7.98 -12.96 -9.20
C PHE A 7 7.18 -13.42 -10.41
N THR A 8 6.49 -14.55 -10.27
CA THR A 8 5.56 -15.04 -11.29
C THR A 8 4.39 -14.07 -11.42
N ASP A 9 3.76 -13.72 -10.31
CA ASP A 9 2.64 -12.82 -10.20
C ASP A 9 2.59 -12.17 -8.80
N ARG A 10 1.55 -11.39 -8.52
CA ARG A 10 1.37 -10.73 -7.21
C ARG A 10 1.10 -11.71 -6.07
N THR A 11 0.49 -12.86 -6.35
CA THR A 11 0.21 -13.88 -5.33
C THR A 11 1.51 -14.56 -4.89
N ASP A 12 2.37 -14.96 -5.84
CA ASP A 12 3.71 -15.48 -5.56
C ASP A 12 4.54 -14.49 -4.73
N ALA A 13 4.51 -13.21 -5.09
CA ALA A 13 5.17 -12.15 -4.32
C ALA A 13 4.60 -12.02 -2.90
N GLY A 14 3.29 -12.15 -2.75
CA GLY A 14 2.59 -12.12 -1.47
C GLY A 14 2.94 -13.30 -0.57
N GLU A 15 3.04 -14.50 -1.12
CA GLU A 15 3.46 -15.70 -0.39
C GLU A 15 4.89 -15.58 0.14
N LYS A 16 5.82 -15.10 -0.69
CA LYS A 16 7.20 -14.83 -0.28
C LYS A 16 7.26 -13.74 0.81
N LEU A 17 6.45 -12.69 0.67
CA LEU A 17 6.36 -11.61 1.67
C LEU A 17 5.81 -12.13 3.01
N ALA A 18 4.77 -12.96 2.98
CA ALA A 18 4.19 -13.60 4.15
C ALA A 18 5.22 -14.45 4.89
N GLN A 19 5.98 -15.29 4.18
CA GLN A 19 7.06 -16.11 4.75
C GLN A 19 8.15 -15.23 5.38
N LYS A 20 8.53 -14.13 4.74
CA LYS A 20 9.52 -13.19 5.28
C LYS A 20 9.05 -12.55 6.58
N ILE A 21 7.80 -12.08 6.62
CA ILE A 21 7.19 -11.50 7.82
C ILE A 21 7.16 -12.54 8.95
N ASN A 22 6.71 -13.76 8.68
CA ASN A 22 6.65 -14.83 9.67
C ASN A 22 8.04 -15.18 10.23
N SER A 23 9.05 -15.29 9.36
CA SER A 23 10.44 -15.53 9.76
C SER A 23 10.97 -14.45 10.70
N ILE A 24 10.67 -13.18 10.42
CA ILE A 24 11.06 -12.05 11.28
C ILE A 24 10.37 -12.14 12.66
N LEU A 25 9.08 -12.48 12.69
CA LEU A 25 8.34 -12.65 13.95
C LEU A 25 8.91 -13.76 14.81
N GLN A 26 9.24 -14.90 14.20
CA GLN A 26 9.87 -16.04 14.91
C GLN A 26 11.26 -15.67 15.47
N GLN A 27 12.10 -14.99 14.68
CA GLN A 27 13.45 -14.61 15.08
C GLN A 27 13.50 -13.56 16.20
N THR A 28 12.54 -12.63 16.21
CA THR A 28 12.54 -11.52 17.17
C THR A 28 11.71 -11.81 18.42
N ALA A 29 11.03 -12.96 18.50
CA ALA A 29 10.01 -13.25 19.50
C ALA A 29 8.97 -12.10 19.64
N ALA A 30 8.84 -11.29 18.60
CA ALA A 30 7.93 -10.14 18.58
C ALA A 30 6.50 -10.63 18.40
N SER A 31 5.66 -10.30 19.35
CA SER A 31 4.21 -10.53 19.20
C SER A 31 3.57 -9.30 18.57
N LEU A 32 2.85 -9.51 17.48
CA LEU A 32 2.01 -8.45 16.89
C LEU A 32 0.78 -8.23 17.77
N LYS A 33 0.58 -7.01 18.20
CA LYS A 33 -0.65 -6.66 18.93
C LYS A 33 -1.78 -6.46 17.93
N ARG A 34 -2.77 -7.38 17.95
CA ARG A 34 -3.98 -7.28 17.10
C ARG A 34 -3.65 -6.85 15.66
N PRO A 35 -2.89 -7.66 14.89
CA PRO A 35 -2.47 -7.28 13.56
C PRO A 35 -3.69 -7.10 12.64
N ILE A 36 -3.63 -6.10 11.79
CA ILE A 36 -4.59 -5.83 10.72
C ILE A 36 -3.78 -5.58 9.45
N VAL A 37 -4.03 -6.36 8.41
CA VAL A 37 -3.43 -6.14 7.10
C VAL A 37 -4.29 -5.17 6.31
N TYR A 38 -3.70 -4.07 5.91
CA TYR A 38 -4.29 -3.05 5.04
C TYR A 38 -3.65 -3.14 3.66
N ALA A 39 -4.38 -3.63 2.68
CA ALA A 39 -3.94 -3.60 1.29
C ALA A 39 -4.13 -2.19 0.70
N LEU A 40 -3.15 -1.71 -0.07
CA LEU A 40 -3.32 -0.54 -0.91
C LEU A 40 -3.94 -0.99 -2.25
N PRO A 41 -5.23 -0.72 -2.49
CA PRO A 41 -5.89 -1.28 -3.66
C PRO A 41 -5.55 -0.55 -4.96
N ARG A 42 -5.63 -1.28 -6.09
CA ARG A 42 -6.11 -2.67 -6.18
C ARG A 42 -4.98 -3.68 -6.15
N GLY A 43 -3.80 -3.33 -6.70
CA GLY A 43 -2.67 -4.24 -6.88
C GLY A 43 -2.12 -4.83 -5.57
N GLY A 44 -2.24 -4.11 -4.45
CA GLY A 44 -1.82 -4.62 -3.15
C GLY A 44 -2.67 -5.78 -2.59
N LEU A 45 -3.89 -6.01 -3.09
CA LEU A 45 -4.77 -7.06 -2.55
C LEU A 45 -4.27 -8.49 -2.80
N PRO A 46 -3.85 -8.88 -4.02
CA PRO A 46 -3.29 -10.21 -4.25
C PRO A 46 -2.00 -10.47 -3.43
N VAL A 47 -1.24 -9.42 -3.12
CA VAL A 47 -0.03 -9.51 -2.27
C VAL A 47 -0.40 -9.60 -0.78
N ALA A 48 -1.40 -8.85 -0.35
CA ALA A 48 -1.82 -8.77 1.06
C ALA A 48 -2.59 -10.01 1.54
N ALA A 49 -3.36 -10.66 0.67
CA ALA A 49 -4.17 -11.81 1.03
C ALA A 49 -3.35 -12.99 1.58
N PRO A 50 -2.25 -13.44 0.98
CA PRO A 50 -1.37 -14.46 1.56
C PRO A 50 -0.79 -14.02 2.93
N VAL A 51 -0.45 -12.74 3.09
CA VAL A 51 0.07 -12.20 4.37
C VAL A 51 -0.99 -12.32 5.46
N ALA A 52 -2.20 -11.85 5.20
CA ALA A 52 -3.30 -11.90 6.16
C ALA A 52 -3.67 -13.34 6.53
N ARG A 53 -3.68 -14.25 5.54
CA ARG A 53 -3.95 -15.68 5.73
C ARG A 53 -2.91 -16.31 6.64
N LEU A 54 -1.62 -16.10 6.37
CA LEU A 54 -0.54 -16.69 7.17
C LEU A 54 -0.53 -16.16 8.61
N LEU A 55 -0.86 -14.89 8.82
CA LEU A 55 -0.91 -14.27 10.14
C LEU A 55 -2.22 -14.53 10.88
N GLY A 56 -3.23 -15.14 10.23
CA GLY A 56 -4.55 -15.39 10.82
C GLY A 56 -5.25 -14.10 11.26
N CYS A 57 -5.12 -13.00 10.49
CA CYS A 57 -5.61 -11.69 10.89
C CYS A 57 -6.51 -11.06 9.80
N PRO A 58 -7.32 -10.04 10.16
CA PRO A 58 -8.19 -9.36 9.21
C PRO A 58 -7.43 -8.74 8.04
N LEU A 59 -7.99 -8.87 6.83
CA LEU A 59 -7.60 -8.14 5.63
C LEU A 59 -8.63 -7.05 5.34
N THR A 60 -8.18 -5.83 5.22
CA THR A 60 -9.00 -4.69 4.82
C THR A 60 -8.22 -3.80 3.82
N ILE A 61 -8.75 -2.64 3.47
CA ILE A 61 -8.11 -1.72 2.54
C ILE A 61 -7.74 -0.40 3.19
N MET A 62 -6.67 0.22 2.68
CA MET A 62 -6.31 1.61 2.94
C MET A 62 -6.17 2.30 1.59
N VAL A 63 -7.20 3.04 1.18
CA VAL A 63 -7.19 3.65 -0.15
C VAL A 63 -6.44 4.96 -0.13
N ALA A 64 -5.38 5.03 -0.92
CA ALA A 64 -4.60 6.23 -1.18
C ALA A 64 -4.46 6.46 -2.68
N LYS A 65 -4.46 7.72 -3.11
CA LYS A 65 -4.28 8.11 -4.51
C LYS A 65 -3.23 9.20 -4.63
N LYS A 66 -2.36 9.08 -5.66
CA LYS A 66 -1.43 10.14 -6.01
C LYS A 66 -2.19 11.40 -6.42
N ILE A 67 -1.71 12.56 -5.97
CA ILE A 67 -2.14 13.87 -6.45
C ILE A 67 -1.20 14.23 -7.59
N SER A 68 -1.72 14.23 -8.80
CA SER A 68 -0.93 14.53 -10.00
C SER A 68 -0.79 16.03 -10.22
N HIS A 69 0.35 16.46 -10.77
CA HIS A 69 0.54 17.84 -11.18
C HIS A 69 -0.47 18.21 -12.29
N PRO A 70 -1.14 19.37 -12.20
CA PRO A 70 -2.21 19.73 -13.14
C PRO A 70 -1.81 19.74 -14.62
N GLN A 71 -0.57 20.11 -14.92
CA GLN A 71 -0.02 20.19 -16.27
C GLN A 71 0.83 18.96 -16.66
N ASN A 72 1.09 18.03 -15.73
CA ASN A 72 1.84 16.82 -16.00
C ASN A 72 1.30 15.67 -15.13
N PRO A 73 0.32 14.89 -15.64
CA PRO A 73 -0.33 13.83 -14.88
C PRO A 73 0.61 12.72 -14.36
N GLU A 74 1.76 12.54 -15.00
CA GLU A 74 2.76 11.56 -14.57
C GLU A 74 3.55 12.03 -13.33
N LEU A 75 3.66 13.34 -13.13
CA LEU A 75 4.35 13.90 -11.98
C LEU A 75 3.44 13.90 -10.76
N ALA A 76 3.78 13.12 -9.74
CA ALA A 76 3.10 13.15 -8.45
C ALA A 76 3.60 14.34 -7.61
N ILE A 77 2.68 15.21 -7.18
CA ILE A 77 2.95 16.33 -6.27
C ILE A 77 2.53 16.03 -4.83
N GLY A 78 1.91 14.88 -4.60
CA GLY A 78 1.47 14.43 -3.29
C GLY A 78 0.66 13.14 -3.37
N ALA A 79 0.08 12.76 -2.25
CA ALA A 79 -0.90 11.68 -2.15
C ALA A 79 -1.95 12.02 -1.08
N VAL A 80 -3.15 11.41 -1.21
CA VAL A 80 -4.29 11.62 -0.30
C VAL A 80 -4.99 10.29 -0.04
N THR A 81 -5.45 10.08 1.20
CA THR A 81 -6.35 8.97 1.57
C THR A 81 -7.81 9.40 1.55
N THR A 82 -8.73 8.46 1.58
CA THR A 82 -10.19 8.72 1.66
C THR A 82 -10.59 9.48 2.91
N SER A 83 -9.86 9.31 4.02
CA SER A 83 -10.06 10.04 5.28
C SER A 83 -9.53 11.49 5.23
N GLY A 84 -8.95 11.92 4.09
CA GLY A 84 -8.46 13.29 3.92
C GLY A 84 -7.04 13.54 4.42
N ASN A 85 -6.30 12.53 4.88
CA ASN A 85 -4.87 12.69 5.17
C ASN A 85 -4.12 12.97 3.88
N VAL A 86 -3.27 13.99 3.88
CA VAL A 86 -2.53 14.44 2.69
C VAL A 86 -1.04 14.51 3.00
N LEU A 87 -0.25 13.97 2.09
CA LEU A 87 1.21 14.14 2.08
C LEU A 87 1.61 14.85 0.79
N TRP A 88 2.27 15.99 0.90
CA TRP A 88 2.78 16.73 -0.24
C TRP A 88 4.25 16.42 -0.49
N SER A 89 4.66 16.41 -1.76
CA SER A 89 6.06 16.35 -2.14
C SER A 89 6.79 17.63 -1.71
N GLU A 90 8.03 17.48 -1.25
CA GLU A 90 8.89 18.61 -0.85
C GLU A 90 9.42 19.42 -2.02
N GLN A 91 9.12 19.05 -3.27
CA GLN A 91 9.54 19.81 -4.42
C GLN A 91 9.06 21.26 -4.31
N LYS A 92 9.99 22.21 -4.41
CA LYS A 92 9.72 23.66 -4.41
C LYS A 92 8.96 24.02 -5.69
N LEU A 93 7.66 23.82 -5.68
CA LEU A 93 6.77 24.24 -6.75
C LEU A 93 6.38 25.69 -6.47
N PHE A 94 6.38 26.53 -7.51
CA PHE A 94 6.14 27.97 -7.42
C PHE A 94 4.85 28.29 -6.66
N ARG A 95 4.91 29.24 -5.70
CA ARG A 95 3.79 29.65 -4.82
C ARG A 95 2.91 30.75 -5.46
N SER A 96 2.55 30.66 -6.74
CA SER A 96 1.57 31.59 -7.30
C SER A 96 0.15 31.25 -6.85
N GLN A 97 -0.75 32.25 -6.78
CA GLN A 97 -2.16 31.99 -6.43
C GLN A 97 -2.83 31.01 -7.42
N ASN A 98 -2.47 31.08 -8.69
CA ASN A 98 -2.98 30.16 -9.71
C ASN A 98 -2.51 28.72 -9.44
N TYR A 99 -1.26 28.53 -8.97
CA TYR A 99 -0.75 27.22 -8.57
C TYR A 99 -1.50 26.66 -7.36
N LEU A 100 -1.80 27.47 -6.35
CA LEU A 100 -2.56 27.03 -5.17
C LEU A 100 -3.95 26.53 -5.54
N ARG A 101 -4.69 27.26 -6.40
CA ARG A 101 -6.01 26.83 -6.89
C ARG A 101 -5.93 25.53 -7.71
N SER A 102 -4.94 25.40 -8.57
CA SER A 102 -4.71 24.20 -9.36
C SER A 102 -4.36 23.00 -8.50
N ARG A 103 -3.59 23.21 -7.42
CA ARG A 103 -3.21 22.19 -6.44
C ARG A 103 -4.43 21.69 -5.65
N GLU A 104 -5.32 22.59 -5.23
CA GLU A 104 -6.58 22.25 -4.57
C GLU A 104 -7.52 21.46 -5.48
N ALA A 105 -7.65 21.85 -6.74
CA ALA A 105 -8.42 21.10 -7.72
C ALA A 105 -7.85 19.69 -7.93
N ALA A 106 -6.51 19.54 -8.03
CA ALA A 106 -5.86 18.25 -8.17
C ALA A 106 -6.07 17.35 -6.93
N LEU A 107 -6.03 17.93 -5.72
CA LEU A 107 -6.37 17.23 -4.48
C LEU A 107 -7.81 16.71 -4.52
N ASN A 108 -8.78 17.55 -4.88
CA ASN A 108 -10.18 17.15 -4.93
C ASN A 108 -10.44 16.04 -5.95
N ILE A 109 -9.76 16.07 -7.11
CA ILE A 109 -9.82 14.99 -8.09
C ILE A 109 -9.27 13.68 -7.52
N ALA A 110 -8.11 13.74 -6.86
CA ALA A 110 -7.50 12.55 -6.26
C ALA A 110 -8.36 11.97 -5.12
N LEU A 111 -8.90 12.83 -4.26
CA LEU A 111 -9.80 12.44 -3.17
C LEU A 111 -11.08 11.78 -3.69
N ASN A 112 -11.72 12.34 -4.73
CA ASN A 112 -12.90 11.75 -5.34
C ASN A 112 -12.59 10.38 -5.95
N LYS A 113 -11.46 10.23 -6.65
CA LYS A 113 -11.00 8.92 -7.17
C LYS A 113 -10.76 7.91 -6.04
N ALA A 114 -10.20 8.35 -4.90
CA ALA A 114 -10.01 7.48 -3.74
C ALA A 114 -11.35 7.01 -3.16
N LYS A 115 -12.29 7.93 -2.93
CA LYS A 115 -13.63 7.63 -2.40
C LYS A 115 -14.43 6.70 -3.31
N LEU A 116 -14.37 6.91 -4.64
CA LEU A 116 -15.03 6.03 -5.60
C LEU A 116 -14.47 4.60 -5.55
N LEU A 117 -13.15 4.45 -5.45
CA LEU A 117 -12.53 3.13 -5.33
C LEU A 117 -12.89 2.47 -3.99
N GLU A 118 -12.86 3.21 -2.89
CA GLU A 118 -13.26 2.68 -1.58
C GLU A 118 -14.71 2.19 -1.60
N ALA A 119 -15.64 2.98 -2.15
CA ALA A 119 -17.06 2.61 -2.27
C ALA A 119 -17.26 1.32 -3.07
N GLN A 120 -16.41 1.02 -4.05
CA GLN A 120 -16.46 -0.24 -4.80
C GLN A 120 -16.01 -1.46 -3.99
N LEU A 121 -15.12 -1.27 -3.00
CA LEU A 121 -14.44 -2.37 -2.32
C LEU A 121 -14.88 -2.56 -0.87
N ILE A 122 -15.43 -1.53 -0.23
CA ILE A 122 -15.72 -1.53 1.21
C ILE A 122 -16.68 -2.63 1.64
N SER A 123 -17.59 -3.06 0.75
CA SER A 123 -18.53 -4.15 1.02
C SER A 123 -17.87 -5.51 1.25
N GLY A 124 -16.63 -5.68 0.76
CA GLY A 124 -15.82 -6.88 1.00
C GLY A 124 -14.94 -6.80 2.25
N CYS A 125 -14.91 -5.66 2.93
CA CYS A 125 -14.05 -5.45 4.10
C CYS A 125 -14.75 -5.79 5.41
N PRO A 126 -14.05 -6.41 6.39
CA PRO A 126 -14.57 -6.59 7.72
C PRO A 126 -14.57 -5.28 8.50
N GLN A 127 -15.39 -5.19 9.53
CA GLN A 127 -15.26 -4.16 10.53
C GLN A 127 -14.02 -4.45 11.40
N VAL A 128 -13.11 -3.50 11.47
CA VAL A 128 -11.88 -3.62 12.28
C VAL A 128 -11.76 -2.48 13.26
N ASN A 129 -11.24 -2.76 14.46
CA ASN A 129 -10.87 -1.72 15.41
C ASN A 129 -9.35 -1.48 15.31
N ALA A 130 -8.97 -0.33 14.75
CA ALA A 130 -7.58 0.05 14.55
C ALA A 130 -6.87 0.54 15.82
N GLU A 131 -7.62 1.01 16.83
CA GLU A 131 -7.06 1.59 18.05
C GLU A 131 -6.14 0.59 18.79
N GLY A 132 -4.86 0.94 18.96
CA GLY A 132 -3.84 0.11 19.59
C GLY A 132 -3.43 -1.14 18.80
N ALA A 133 -3.88 -1.30 17.55
CA ALA A 133 -3.51 -2.41 16.66
C ALA A 133 -2.14 -2.18 16.00
N THR A 134 -1.57 -3.25 15.42
CA THR A 134 -0.47 -3.14 14.47
C THR A 134 -1.03 -3.11 13.05
N ALA A 135 -0.87 -1.99 12.35
CA ALA A 135 -1.23 -1.87 10.94
C ALA A 135 -0.08 -2.41 10.06
N ILE A 136 -0.37 -3.41 9.24
CA ILE A 136 0.55 -3.94 8.22
C ILE A 136 0.06 -3.44 6.87
N LEU A 137 0.71 -2.40 6.34
CA LEU A 137 0.39 -1.80 5.05
C LEU A 137 1.11 -2.56 3.94
N VAL A 138 0.35 -3.05 2.96
CA VAL A 138 0.87 -3.89 1.87
C VAL A 138 0.52 -3.30 0.52
N ASP A 139 1.52 -3.20 -0.38
CA ASP A 139 1.36 -2.84 -1.78
C ASP A 139 2.14 -3.81 -2.68
N ASP A 140 1.85 -3.84 -3.99
CA ASP A 140 2.51 -4.74 -4.96
C ASP A 140 3.94 -4.27 -5.33
N GLY A 141 4.28 -3.04 -5.02
CA GLY A 141 5.60 -2.46 -5.19
C GLY A 141 5.60 -0.95 -5.00
N ILE A 142 6.68 -0.44 -4.45
CA ILE A 142 6.83 0.99 -4.20
C ILE A 142 7.69 1.61 -5.30
N ALA A 143 7.12 2.56 -6.07
CA ALA A 143 7.88 3.34 -7.06
C ALA A 143 8.37 4.68 -6.48
N THR A 144 7.47 5.46 -5.88
CA THR A 144 7.75 6.79 -5.31
C THR A 144 7.53 6.87 -3.80
N GLY A 145 6.80 5.92 -3.23
CA GLY A 145 6.51 5.83 -1.80
C GLY A 145 5.39 6.74 -1.28
N MET A 146 4.92 7.73 -2.05
CA MET A 146 3.96 8.73 -1.57
C MET A 146 2.63 8.13 -1.10
N THR A 147 2.09 7.12 -1.81
CA THR A 147 0.82 6.48 -1.47
C THR A 147 0.92 5.67 -0.18
N ILE A 148 2.00 4.90 -0.01
CA ILE A 148 2.16 4.10 1.21
C ILE A 148 2.52 4.98 2.42
N ALA A 149 3.25 6.07 2.21
CA ALA A 149 3.57 7.02 3.29
C ALA A 149 2.32 7.74 3.80
N VAL A 150 1.43 8.22 2.91
CA VAL A 150 0.16 8.83 3.35
C VAL A 150 -0.76 7.81 3.99
N ALA A 151 -0.73 6.54 3.57
CA ALA A 151 -1.45 5.46 4.22
C ALA A 151 -0.92 5.20 5.65
N ALA A 152 0.40 5.30 5.87
CA ALA A 152 1.00 5.21 7.19
C ALA A 152 0.54 6.35 8.12
N ILE A 153 0.45 7.58 7.60
CA ILE A 153 -0.13 8.72 8.33
C ILE A 153 -1.58 8.41 8.73
N ALA A 154 -2.38 7.89 7.80
CA ALA A 154 -3.78 7.54 8.06
C ALA A 154 -3.90 6.42 9.11
N ALA A 155 -3.06 5.38 9.06
CA ALA A 155 -3.05 4.32 10.06
C ALA A 155 -2.73 4.84 11.47
N LYS A 156 -1.76 5.75 11.59
CA LYS A 156 -1.46 6.44 12.86
C LYS A 156 -2.63 7.30 13.33
N ALA A 157 -3.30 8.01 12.42
CA ALA A 157 -4.48 8.82 12.74
C ALA A 157 -5.69 7.97 13.18
N LEU A 158 -5.78 6.71 12.77
CA LEU A 158 -6.76 5.72 13.24
C LEU A 158 -6.41 5.13 14.62
N GLY A 159 -5.32 5.56 15.25
CA GLY A 159 -4.89 5.10 16.57
C GLY A 159 -4.09 3.80 16.56
N CYS A 160 -3.57 3.35 15.42
CA CYS A 160 -2.69 2.18 15.39
C CYS A 160 -1.43 2.42 16.24
N ALA A 161 -1.10 1.48 17.11
CA ALA A 161 0.05 1.58 18.00
C ALA A 161 1.38 1.33 17.27
N SER A 162 1.34 0.62 16.14
CA SER A 162 2.51 0.36 15.30
C SER A 162 2.10 0.29 13.83
N VAL A 163 2.98 0.74 12.95
CA VAL A 163 2.78 0.71 11.48
C VAL A 163 3.95 0.02 10.83
N TRP A 164 3.67 -1.04 10.08
CA TRP A 164 4.64 -1.77 9.27
C TRP A 164 4.38 -1.49 7.80
N LEU A 165 5.42 -1.15 7.04
CA LEU A 165 5.36 -1.06 5.58
C LEU A 165 5.98 -2.33 4.99
N CYS A 166 5.18 -3.07 4.24
CA CYS A 166 5.57 -4.36 3.69
C CYS A 166 5.29 -4.38 2.18
N THR A 167 6.31 -4.68 1.38
CA THR A 167 6.18 -4.75 -0.08
C THR A 167 7.19 -5.71 -0.68
N PRO A 168 6.85 -6.36 -1.81
CA PRO A 168 7.83 -7.17 -2.53
C PRO A 168 9.00 -6.36 -3.09
N LEU A 169 8.75 -5.11 -3.52
CA LEU A 169 9.71 -4.32 -4.30
C LEU A 169 9.75 -2.86 -3.89
N ALA A 170 10.95 -2.30 -3.77
CA ALA A 170 11.16 -0.85 -3.70
C ALA A 170 12.55 -0.47 -4.23
N PRO A 171 12.76 0.74 -4.77
CA PRO A 171 14.09 1.25 -5.08
C PRO A 171 14.93 1.39 -3.81
N LEU A 172 16.16 0.91 -3.82
CA LEU A 172 17.09 0.99 -2.67
C LEU A 172 17.21 2.41 -2.10
N LYS A 173 17.27 3.42 -2.97
CA LYS A 173 17.38 4.84 -2.60
C LYS A 173 16.19 5.38 -1.78
N LEU A 174 15.03 4.72 -1.81
CA LEU A 174 13.84 5.15 -1.06
C LEU A 174 13.80 4.61 0.38
N LEU A 175 14.57 3.59 0.73
CA LEU A 175 14.51 2.94 2.03
C LEU A 175 14.70 3.93 3.21
N PRO A 176 15.69 4.84 3.20
CA PRO A 176 15.87 5.79 4.29
C PRO A 176 14.68 6.74 4.47
N TRP A 177 14.01 7.10 3.37
CA TRP A 177 12.82 7.94 3.41
C TRP A 177 11.59 7.16 3.88
N LEU A 178 11.38 5.91 3.39
CA LEU A 178 10.28 5.06 3.80
C LEU A 178 10.33 4.72 5.30
N SER A 179 11.52 4.49 5.84
CA SER A 179 11.74 4.18 7.26
C SER A 179 11.27 5.29 8.21
N GLN A 180 11.11 6.53 7.75
CA GLN A 180 10.60 7.64 8.57
C GLN A 180 9.10 7.55 8.84
N TRP A 181 8.36 6.76 8.05
CA TRP A 181 6.91 6.66 8.09
C TRP A 181 6.40 5.44 8.86
N CYS A 182 7.28 4.50 9.23
CA CYS A 182 6.90 3.24 9.84
C CYS A 182 7.81 2.84 11.00
N ASP A 183 7.31 1.95 11.85
CA ASP A 183 8.08 1.35 12.93
C ASP A 183 8.88 0.14 12.43
N ARG A 184 8.44 -0.46 11.32
CA ARG A 184 9.15 -1.54 10.62
C ARG A 184 8.95 -1.46 9.11
N LEU A 185 10.05 -1.59 8.38
CA LEU A 185 10.07 -1.65 6.92
C LEU A 185 10.50 -3.06 6.50
N ILE A 186 9.67 -3.76 5.70
CA ILE A 186 9.95 -5.09 5.18
C ILE A 186 9.82 -5.04 3.66
N ILE A 187 10.93 -5.24 2.98
CA ILE A 187 11.01 -5.28 1.52
C ILE A 187 11.74 -6.56 1.14
N LEU A 188 11.21 -7.30 0.17
CA LEU A 188 11.86 -8.54 -0.28
C LEU A 188 13.08 -8.21 -1.12
N GLU A 189 12.90 -7.34 -2.14
CA GLU A 189 13.92 -7.06 -3.15
C GLU A 189 14.04 -5.56 -3.42
N THR A 190 15.27 -5.12 -3.65
CA THR A 190 15.61 -3.73 -4.02
C THR A 190 16.42 -3.68 -5.30
N PRO A 191 15.83 -4.11 -6.43
CA PRO A 191 16.56 -4.27 -7.68
C PRO A 191 17.05 -2.93 -8.25
N GLU A 192 18.22 -2.96 -8.89
CA GLU A 192 18.79 -1.84 -9.63
C GLU A 192 19.18 -2.28 -11.05
N PRO A 193 18.87 -1.49 -12.10
CA PRO A 193 18.08 -0.27 -12.09
C PRO A 193 16.59 -0.53 -11.84
N PHE A 194 15.89 0.40 -11.19
CA PHE A 194 14.45 0.32 -10.92
C PHE A 194 13.70 1.30 -11.83
N LEU A 195 13.04 0.82 -12.87
CA LEU A 195 12.26 1.65 -13.80
C LEU A 195 10.77 1.63 -13.45
N SER A 196 10.20 0.44 -13.27
CA SER A 196 8.80 0.26 -12.87
C SER A 196 8.63 -1.03 -12.08
N VAL A 197 7.60 -1.11 -11.27
CA VAL A 197 7.23 -2.31 -10.50
C VAL A 197 6.96 -3.49 -11.44
N SER A 198 6.24 -3.26 -12.55
CA SER A 198 5.83 -4.29 -13.51
C SER A 198 6.99 -5.07 -14.13
N ASN A 199 8.18 -4.48 -14.24
CA ASN A 199 9.33 -5.13 -14.86
C ASN A 199 9.84 -6.36 -14.08
N PHE A 200 9.43 -6.51 -12.83
CA PHE A 200 9.89 -7.57 -11.94
C PHE A 200 8.88 -8.69 -11.75
N TYR A 201 7.76 -8.63 -12.47
CA TYR A 201 6.72 -9.65 -12.50
C TYR A 201 6.64 -10.27 -13.90
N VAL A 202 6.39 -11.59 -13.99
CA VAL A 202 6.09 -12.26 -15.26
C VAL A 202 4.69 -11.86 -15.71
N ASP A 203 3.70 -11.96 -14.80
CA ASP A 203 2.34 -11.49 -15.02
C ASP A 203 2.04 -10.30 -14.09
N PHE A 204 1.72 -9.15 -14.69
CA PHE A 204 1.37 -7.91 -13.97
C PHE A 204 0.12 -7.26 -14.57
N HIS A 205 -0.92 -8.06 -14.83
CA HIS A 205 -2.18 -7.55 -15.35
C HIS A 205 -2.83 -6.54 -14.36
N GLN A 206 -3.71 -5.69 -14.86
CA GLN A 206 -4.45 -4.77 -14.01
C GLN A 206 -5.49 -5.56 -13.20
N VAL A 207 -5.41 -5.43 -11.87
CA VAL A 207 -6.42 -6.02 -10.95
C VAL A 207 -7.72 -5.23 -11.07
N GLU A 208 -8.80 -5.87 -11.48
CA GLU A 208 -10.11 -5.25 -11.58
C GLU A 208 -10.83 -5.22 -10.21
N SER A 209 -11.86 -4.33 -10.05
CA SER A 209 -12.56 -4.20 -8.77
C SER A 209 -13.30 -5.49 -8.37
N THR A 210 -13.79 -6.25 -9.34
CA THR A 210 -14.43 -7.56 -9.10
C THR A 210 -13.45 -8.59 -8.58
N GLU A 211 -12.25 -8.65 -9.15
CA GLU A 211 -11.16 -9.51 -8.69
C GLU A 211 -10.69 -9.10 -7.29
N ALA A 212 -10.52 -7.80 -7.04
CA ALA A 212 -10.16 -7.25 -5.75
C ALA A 212 -11.15 -7.65 -4.64
N LEU A 213 -12.45 -7.65 -4.93
CA LEU A 213 -13.51 -8.10 -4.01
C LEU A 213 -13.39 -9.60 -3.69
N VAL A 214 -12.99 -10.43 -4.64
CA VAL A 214 -12.79 -11.87 -4.39
C VAL A 214 -11.71 -12.09 -3.33
N TYR A 215 -10.57 -11.40 -3.40
CA TYR A 215 -9.52 -11.49 -2.38
C TYR A 215 -10.01 -11.10 -0.99
N LEU A 216 -10.82 -10.05 -0.88
CA LEU A 216 -11.39 -9.61 0.39
C LEU A 216 -12.40 -10.63 0.95
N GLN A 217 -13.30 -11.15 0.11
CA GLN A 217 -14.33 -12.10 0.52
C GLN A 217 -13.77 -13.46 0.94
N GLN A 218 -12.80 -14.00 0.18
CA GLN A 218 -12.17 -15.29 0.50
C GLN A 218 -11.43 -15.29 1.83
N GLN A 219 -10.89 -14.15 2.25
CA GLN A 219 -10.19 -14.04 3.52
C GLN A 219 -11.12 -14.11 4.74
N HIS A 220 -12.41 -13.84 4.55
CA HIS A 220 -13.42 -13.80 5.63
C HIS A 220 -14.39 -14.99 5.63
N GLN A 221 -14.23 -15.91 4.66
CA GLN A 221 -14.97 -17.17 4.72
C GLN A 221 -14.36 -18.05 5.81
N PRO A 222 -15.18 -18.63 6.73
CA PRO A 222 -14.67 -19.65 7.63
C PRO A 222 -14.11 -20.80 6.77
N LEU A 223 -12.95 -21.32 7.17
CA LEU A 223 -12.41 -22.56 6.60
C LEU A 223 -13.52 -23.60 6.77
N THR A 224 -14.19 -23.96 5.70
CA THR A 224 -15.06 -25.14 5.69
C THR A 224 -14.13 -26.34 5.74
N ASP A 225 -14.11 -27.02 6.88
CA ASP A 225 -13.45 -28.32 7.08
C ASP A 225 -13.94 -29.35 6.06
#